data_00049b725748c906ef3c5e2661de98b6
#
_entry.id   00049b725748c906ef3c5e2661de98b6
#
_cell.length_a   1.000
_cell.length_b   1.000
_cell.length_c   1.000
_cell.angle_alpha   90.00
_cell.angle_beta   90.00
_cell.angle_gamma   90.00
#
_symmetry.space_group_name_H-M   'P 1'
#
loop_
_entity.id
_entity.type
_entity.pdbx_description
1 polymer ?
#
loop_
_entity_poly.entity_id
_entity_poly.type
_entity_poly.pdbx_seq_one_letter_code
_entity_poly.pdbx_strand_id
1 'polypeptide(L)'
;MSLKILDPYLLDSLNFMRNKESQLSSYRGKSPQLNKRRLLVDWTCLSAEEMSLPKSSQHLAIVLLDRFMDSHDIAIESLHFICLAALSLAAKFDCLESKVPKLSHLVKLLDVPDSCKPAQFRQLEGMMMGHFKWNIFIPTATHYVELLREQILHPTDLLEGISIYDDYHEVDDRLLAFVTYFLDIAVQV
;
A
#
# COMPACT_ATOMS: atom_id res chain seq x y z
N MET A 1 3.84 20.03 30.13
CA MET A 1 3.51 19.19 28.98
C MET A 1 2.50 19.97 28.14
N SER A 2 2.98 20.72 27.14
CA SER A 2 2.12 21.53 26.27
C SER A 2 1.40 20.57 25.33
N LEU A 3 0.08 20.46 25.43
CA LEU A 3 -0.74 19.78 24.43
C LEU A 3 -0.51 20.50 23.09
N LYS A 4 0.27 19.90 22.20
CA LYS A 4 0.32 20.36 20.80
C LYS A 4 -1.11 20.38 20.28
N ILE A 5 -1.59 21.55 19.90
CA ILE A 5 -2.83 21.68 19.14
C ILE A 5 -2.54 20.97 17.82
N LEU A 6 -3.15 19.82 17.61
CA LEU A 6 -3.07 19.11 16.32
C LEU A 6 -3.52 20.07 15.23
N ASP A 7 -2.74 20.13 14.15
CA ASP A 7 -3.12 20.88 12.95
C ASP A 7 -4.54 20.48 12.53
N PRO A 8 -5.49 21.43 12.35
CA PRO A 8 -6.83 21.14 11.90
C PRO A 8 -6.89 20.25 10.66
N TYR A 9 -5.98 20.44 9.69
CA TYR A 9 -5.88 19.61 8.48
C TYR A 9 -5.50 18.17 8.78
N LEU A 10 -4.60 17.97 9.76
CA LEU A 10 -4.23 16.63 10.19
C LEU A 10 -5.42 15.91 10.84
N LEU A 11 -6.19 16.63 11.68
CA LEU A 11 -7.37 16.07 12.32
C LEU A 11 -8.45 15.71 11.29
N ASP A 12 -8.70 16.58 10.32
CA ASP A 12 -9.65 16.32 9.23
C ASP A 12 -9.22 15.11 8.39
N SER A 13 -7.94 15.00 8.06
CA SER A 13 -7.38 13.86 7.32
C SER A 13 -7.53 12.55 8.10
N LEU A 14 -7.24 12.57 9.40
CA LEU A 14 -7.43 11.41 10.28
C LEU A 14 -8.91 10.99 10.35
N ASN A 15 -9.81 11.95 10.51
CA ASN A 15 -11.24 11.69 10.56
C ASN A 15 -11.76 11.14 9.23
N PHE A 16 -11.27 11.67 8.11
CA PHE A 16 -11.59 11.15 6.78
C PHE A 16 -11.13 9.69 6.63
N MET A 17 -9.89 9.38 7.00
CA MET A 17 -9.36 8.02 6.90
C MET A 17 -10.13 7.05 7.80
N ARG A 18 -10.40 7.41 9.05
CA ARG A 18 -11.23 6.60 9.98
C ARG A 18 -12.64 6.37 9.47
N ASN A 19 -13.25 7.40 8.88
CA ASN A 19 -14.58 7.27 8.28
C ASN A 19 -14.56 6.31 7.08
N LYS A 20 -13.52 6.39 6.23
CA LYS A 20 -13.32 5.45 5.13
C LYS A 20 -13.14 4.02 5.63
N GLU A 21 -12.32 3.82 6.65
CA GLU A 21 -12.07 2.52 7.27
C GLU A 21 -13.36 1.91 7.87
N SER A 22 -14.16 2.71 8.56
CA SER A 22 -15.43 2.26 9.18
C SER A 22 -16.49 1.82 8.15
N GLN A 23 -16.38 2.27 6.90
CA GLN A 23 -17.27 1.89 5.79
C GLN A 23 -16.82 0.62 5.06
N LEU A 24 -15.62 0.11 5.37
CA LEU A 24 -15.12 -1.09 4.72
C LEU A 24 -15.89 -2.33 5.20
N SER A 25 -16.27 -3.17 4.26
CA SER A 25 -16.75 -4.50 4.59
C SER A 25 -15.64 -5.31 5.28
N SER A 26 -16.01 -6.18 6.21
CA SER A 26 -15.04 -7.08 6.84
C SER A 26 -14.38 -7.97 5.79
N TYR A 27 -13.06 -8.07 5.87
CA TYR A 27 -12.31 -9.09 5.13
C TYR A 27 -12.66 -10.47 5.72
N ARG A 28 -13.00 -11.43 4.87
CA ARG A 28 -13.51 -12.73 5.31
C ARG A 28 -12.50 -13.87 5.21
N GLY A 29 -11.43 -13.66 4.42
CA GLY A 29 -10.42 -14.69 4.18
C GLY A 29 -10.97 -15.95 3.51
N LYS A 30 -11.95 -15.79 2.62
CA LYS A 30 -12.64 -16.90 1.96
C LYS A 30 -12.15 -17.20 0.54
N SER A 31 -11.10 -16.53 0.11
CA SER A 31 -10.53 -16.77 -1.21
C SER A 31 -10.15 -18.26 -1.39
N PRO A 32 -10.56 -18.92 -2.48
CA PRO A 32 -10.09 -20.27 -2.82
C PRO A 32 -8.55 -20.33 -2.96
N GLN A 33 -7.91 -19.19 -3.27
CA GLN A 33 -6.46 -19.07 -3.46
C GLN A 33 -5.74 -18.56 -2.21
N LEU A 34 -6.35 -18.58 -1.03
CA LEU A 34 -5.77 -18.07 0.22
C LEU A 34 -4.41 -18.72 0.54
N ASN A 35 -4.24 -20.00 0.21
CA ASN A 35 -2.98 -20.72 0.38
C ASN A 35 -1.82 -20.18 -0.49
N LYS A 36 -2.12 -19.35 -1.49
CA LYS A 36 -1.13 -18.67 -2.34
C LYS A 36 -0.86 -17.23 -1.90
N ARG A 37 -1.66 -16.69 -0.95
CA ARG A 37 -1.59 -15.29 -0.53
C ARG A 37 -0.16 -14.86 -0.18
N ARG A 38 0.55 -15.63 0.62
CA ARG A 38 1.92 -15.28 1.03
C ARG A 38 2.85 -15.10 -0.17
N LEU A 39 2.80 -16.05 -1.11
CA LEU A 39 3.60 -15.96 -2.34
C LEU A 39 3.26 -14.71 -3.16
N LEU A 40 1.96 -14.40 -3.27
CA LEU A 40 1.49 -13.23 -4.02
C LEU A 40 1.87 -11.91 -3.34
N VAL A 41 1.85 -11.87 -2.00
CA VAL A 41 2.30 -10.71 -1.22
C VAL A 41 3.80 -10.52 -1.43
N ASP A 42 4.62 -11.57 -1.26
CA ASP A 42 6.07 -11.51 -1.50
C ASP A 42 6.37 -11.00 -2.92
N TRP A 43 5.69 -11.55 -3.92
CA TRP A 43 5.87 -11.14 -5.30
C TRP A 43 5.43 -9.68 -5.56
N THR A 44 4.33 -9.24 -4.94
CA THR A 44 3.85 -7.85 -5.02
C THR A 44 4.86 -6.89 -4.40
N CYS A 45 5.42 -7.26 -3.24
CA CYS A 45 6.46 -6.47 -2.56
C CYS A 45 7.70 -6.32 -3.43
N LEU A 46 8.24 -7.42 -3.95
CA LEU A 46 9.41 -7.40 -4.83
C LEU A 46 9.17 -6.58 -6.10
N SER A 47 7.98 -6.73 -6.70
CA SER A 47 7.61 -5.94 -7.89
C SER A 47 7.50 -4.45 -7.58
N ALA A 48 6.96 -4.09 -6.41
CA ALA A 48 6.88 -2.68 -5.97
C ALA A 48 8.27 -2.08 -5.75
N GLU A 49 9.18 -2.84 -5.13
CA GLU A 49 10.58 -2.41 -4.90
C GLU A 49 11.33 -2.22 -6.22
N GLU A 50 11.21 -3.15 -7.16
CA GLU A 50 11.82 -3.03 -8.49
C GLU A 50 11.34 -1.79 -9.24
N MET A 51 10.08 -1.41 -9.05
CA MET A 51 9.48 -0.21 -9.63
C MET A 51 9.68 1.05 -8.79
N SER A 52 10.39 0.96 -7.66
CA SER A 52 10.62 2.06 -6.71
C SER A 52 9.31 2.74 -6.25
N LEU A 53 8.27 1.95 -6.01
CA LEU A 53 6.99 2.44 -5.51
C LEU A 53 7.06 2.69 -4.00
N PRO A 54 6.33 3.69 -3.47
CA PRO A 54 6.24 3.93 -2.04
C PRO A 54 5.55 2.77 -1.31
N LYS A 55 5.86 2.63 -0.02
CA LYS A 55 5.26 1.59 0.82
C LYS A 55 3.73 1.71 0.95
N SER A 56 3.19 2.92 0.90
CA SER A 56 1.73 3.16 0.86
C SER A 56 1.09 2.49 -0.35
N SER A 57 1.65 2.68 -1.56
CA SER A 57 1.18 2.01 -2.78
C SER A 57 1.31 0.49 -2.70
N GLN A 58 2.43 -0.01 -2.14
CA GLN A 58 2.64 -1.44 -1.95
C GLN A 58 1.56 -2.06 -1.04
N HIS A 59 1.32 -1.46 0.13
CA HIS A 59 0.31 -1.94 1.08
C HIS A 59 -1.11 -1.78 0.54
N LEU A 60 -1.40 -0.68 -0.16
CA LEU A 60 -2.69 -0.49 -0.82
C LEU A 60 -2.93 -1.59 -1.87
N ALA A 61 -1.93 -1.92 -2.69
CA ALA A 61 -2.03 -2.98 -3.68
C ALA A 61 -2.37 -4.33 -3.05
N ILE A 62 -1.75 -4.67 -1.92
CA ILE A 62 -2.01 -5.92 -1.20
C ILE A 62 -3.44 -5.95 -0.66
N VAL A 63 -3.94 -4.85 -0.08
CA VAL A 63 -5.31 -4.77 0.40
C VAL A 63 -6.32 -4.87 -0.76
N LEU A 64 -6.05 -4.24 -1.90
CA LEU A 64 -6.88 -4.38 -3.10
C LEU A 64 -6.87 -5.83 -3.60
N LEU A 65 -5.71 -6.47 -3.65
CA LEU A 65 -5.56 -7.88 -4.03
C LEU A 65 -6.38 -8.79 -3.13
N ASP A 66 -6.18 -8.71 -1.81
CA ASP A 66 -6.85 -9.53 -0.82
C ASP A 66 -8.38 -9.44 -0.93
N ARG A 67 -8.90 -8.21 -1.02
CA ARG A 67 -10.35 -7.97 -1.11
C ARG A 67 -10.94 -8.42 -2.43
N PHE A 68 -10.20 -8.26 -3.52
CA PHE A 68 -10.62 -8.73 -4.82
C PHE A 68 -10.67 -10.27 -4.86
N MET A 69 -9.64 -10.94 -4.36
CA MET A 69 -9.54 -12.39 -4.25
C MET A 69 -10.61 -12.98 -3.31
N ASP A 70 -10.99 -12.25 -2.24
CA ASP A 70 -12.03 -12.70 -1.30
C ASP A 70 -13.43 -12.77 -1.92
N SER A 71 -13.61 -12.11 -3.06
CA SER A 71 -14.88 -12.00 -3.77
C SER A 71 -14.91 -12.70 -5.13
N HIS A 72 -13.75 -13.15 -5.63
CA HIS A 72 -13.63 -13.75 -6.96
C HIS A 72 -12.79 -15.02 -6.90
N ASP A 73 -13.27 -16.07 -7.58
CA ASP A 73 -12.44 -17.24 -7.87
C ASP A 73 -11.56 -16.93 -9.10
N ILE A 74 -10.25 -16.93 -8.89
CA ILE A 74 -9.27 -16.51 -9.89
C ILE A 74 -8.45 -17.71 -10.33
N ALA A 75 -8.36 -17.94 -11.64
CA ALA A 75 -7.48 -18.98 -12.18
C ALA A 75 -6.02 -18.74 -11.73
N ILE A 76 -5.33 -19.79 -11.34
CA ILE A 76 -3.97 -19.71 -10.79
C ILE A 76 -3.02 -18.98 -11.75
N GLU A 77 -3.17 -19.22 -13.05
CA GLU A 77 -2.38 -18.62 -14.11
C GLU A 77 -2.57 -17.10 -14.23
N SER A 78 -3.69 -16.60 -13.70
CA SER A 78 -4.05 -15.17 -13.75
C SER A 78 -3.66 -14.40 -12.47
N LEU A 79 -3.21 -15.08 -11.42
CA LEU A 79 -2.95 -14.46 -10.12
C LEU A 79 -1.92 -13.33 -10.20
N HIS A 80 -0.81 -13.52 -10.93
CA HIS A 80 0.21 -12.48 -11.10
C HIS A 80 -0.31 -11.26 -11.88
N PHE A 81 -1.21 -11.47 -12.84
CA PHE A 81 -1.86 -10.36 -13.55
C PHE A 81 -2.74 -9.51 -12.61
N ILE A 82 -3.46 -10.18 -11.69
CA ILE A 82 -4.27 -9.49 -10.67
C ILE A 82 -3.37 -8.69 -9.72
N CYS A 83 -2.24 -9.27 -9.27
CA CYS A 83 -1.26 -8.55 -8.45
C CYS A 83 -0.74 -7.29 -9.16
N LEU A 84 -0.35 -7.41 -10.44
CA LEU A 84 0.12 -6.26 -11.22
C LEU A 84 -0.97 -5.22 -11.44
N ALA A 85 -2.23 -5.64 -11.66
CA ALA A 85 -3.33 -4.73 -11.81
C ALA A 85 -3.60 -3.97 -10.50
N ALA A 86 -3.58 -4.66 -9.36
CA ALA A 86 -3.68 -4.04 -8.03
C ALA A 86 -2.55 -3.03 -7.80
N LEU A 87 -1.31 -3.41 -8.12
CA LEU A 87 -0.14 -2.56 -7.97
C LEU A 87 -0.19 -1.34 -8.89
N SER A 88 -0.62 -1.53 -10.14
CA SER A 88 -0.82 -0.42 -11.10
C SER A 88 -1.88 0.57 -10.61
N LEU A 89 -3.01 0.08 -10.08
CA LEU A 89 -4.07 0.92 -9.55
C LEU A 89 -3.62 1.68 -8.30
N ALA A 90 -2.94 1.01 -7.38
CA ALA A 90 -2.37 1.65 -6.19
C ALA A 90 -1.36 2.73 -6.56
N ALA A 91 -0.44 2.45 -7.49
CA ALA A 91 0.53 3.43 -7.96
C ALA A 91 -0.14 4.65 -8.66
N LYS A 92 -1.16 4.42 -9.47
CA LYS A 92 -1.93 5.51 -10.11
C LYS A 92 -2.65 6.38 -9.10
N PHE A 93 -2.99 5.84 -7.94
CA PHE A 93 -3.66 6.56 -6.88
C PHE A 93 -2.67 7.35 -5.99
N ASP A 94 -1.59 6.71 -5.54
CA ASP A 94 -0.69 7.27 -4.54
C ASP A 94 0.50 8.05 -5.12
N CYS A 95 0.89 7.77 -6.38
CA CYS A 95 2.09 8.34 -6.94
C CYS A 95 1.80 9.54 -7.83
N LEU A 96 2.78 10.43 -7.96
CA LEU A 96 2.80 11.40 -9.05
C LEU A 96 2.82 10.67 -10.40
N GLU A 97 2.15 11.23 -11.40
CA GLU A 97 2.03 10.64 -12.75
C GLU A 97 3.40 10.23 -13.34
N SER A 98 4.44 11.02 -13.10
CA SER A 98 5.81 10.74 -13.56
C SER A 98 6.44 9.49 -12.93
N LYS A 99 5.92 9.03 -11.79
CA LYS A 99 6.40 7.85 -11.05
C LYS A 99 5.52 6.62 -11.29
N VAL A 100 4.38 6.77 -11.94
CA VAL A 100 3.49 5.63 -12.23
C VAL A 100 4.17 4.70 -13.25
N PRO A 101 4.31 3.40 -12.95
CA PRO A 101 4.94 2.45 -13.84
C PRO A 101 4.21 2.34 -15.19
N LYS A 102 4.96 2.38 -16.27
CA LYS A 102 4.38 2.15 -17.60
C LYS A 102 3.97 0.69 -17.75
N LEU A 103 2.90 0.43 -18.48
CA LEU A 103 2.41 -0.91 -18.73
C LEU A 103 3.51 -1.84 -19.31
N SER A 104 4.41 -1.30 -20.13
CA SER A 104 5.54 -2.06 -20.67
C SER A 104 6.51 -2.57 -19.61
N HIS A 105 6.67 -1.86 -18.48
CA HIS A 105 7.47 -2.33 -17.36
C HIS A 105 6.72 -3.41 -16.57
N LEU A 106 5.42 -3.19 -16.31
CA LEU A 106 4.57 -4.15 -15.61
C LEU A 106 4.52 -5.51 -16.33
N VAL A 107 4.40 -5.50 -17.66
CA VAL A 107 4.34 -6.74 -18.44
C VAL A 107 5.69 -7.47 -18.47
N LYS A 108 6.82 -6.76 -18.43
CA LYS A 108 8.15 -7.38 -18.35
C LYS A 108 8.36 -8.20 -17.08
N LEU A 109 7.77 -7.78 -15.95
CA LEU A 109 7.87 -8.48 -14.67
C LEU A 109 7.21 -9.87 -14.69
N LEU A 110 6.30 -10.10 -15.63
CA LEU A 110 5.59 -11.38 -15.72
C LEU A 110 6.39 -12.48 -16.43
N ASP A 111 7.50 -12.13 -17.09
CA ASP A 111 8.25 -13.05 -17.96
C ASP A 111 7.35 -13.88 -18.91
N VAL A 112 6.24 -13.27 -19.33
CA VAL A 112 5.24 -13.93 -20.19
C VAL A 112 5.51 -13.53 -21.63
N PRO A 113 5.69 -14.51 -22.53
CA PRO A 113 5.84 -14.18 -23.95
C PRO A 113 4.61 -13.41 -24.42
N ASP A 114 4.80 -12.33 -25.14
CA ASP A 114 3.88 -11.45 -25.91
C ASP A 114 2.35 -11.63 -25.78
N SER A 115 1.89 -12.52 -24.93
CA SER A 115 0.48 -12.94 -24.79
C SER A 115 -0.38 -11.96 -23.97
N CYS A 116 0.21 -11.11 -23.13
CA CYS A 116 -0.55 -10.11 -22.39
C CYS A 116 -0.76 -8.87 -23.25
N LYS A 117 -1.83 -8.87 -24.03
CA LYS A 117 -2.21 -7.69 -24.81
C LYS A 117 -2.55 -6.54 -23.85
N PRO A 118 -2.06 -5.31 -24.11
CA PRO A 118 -2.39 -4.13 -23.30
C PRO A 118 -3.88 -3.93 -23.08
N ALA A 119 -4.72 -4.40 -24.01
CA ALA A 119 -6.17 -4.35 -23.88
C ALA A 119 -6.70 -5.25 -22.74
N GLN A 120 -6.14 -6.46 -22.59
CA GLN A 120 -6.54 -7.41 -21.55
C GLN A 120 -6.17 -6.86 -20.16
N PHE A 121 -4.98 -6.26 -20.02
CA PHE A 121 -4.56 -5.65 -18.77
C PHE A 121 -5.47 -4.48 -18.37
N ARG A 122 -5.80 -3.59 -19.32
CA ARG A 122 -6.76 -2.49 -19.07
C ARG A 122 -8.16 -3.00 -18.71
N GLN A 123 -8.59 -4.10 -19.34
CA GLN A 123 -9.86 -4.73 -18.99
C GLN A 123 -9.84 -5.24 -17.54
N LEU A 124 -8.73 -5.83 -17.10
CA LEU A 124 -8.54 -6.31 -15.74
C LEU A 124 -8.55 -5.16 -14.71
N GLU A 125 -7.80 -4.09 -14.98
CA GLU A 125 -7.89 -2.87 -14.17
C GLU A 125 -9.33 -2.35 -14.08
N GLY A 126 -10.05 -2.32 -15.20
CA GLY A 126 -11.45 -1.91 -15.24
C GLY A 126 -12.37 -2.79 -14.42
N MET A 127 -12.15 -4.11 -14.43
CA MET A 127 -12.88 -5.07 -13.59
C MET A 127 -12.63 -4.82 -12.10
N MET A 128 -11.37 -4.59 -11.69
CA MET A 128 -11.04 -4.26 -10.31
C MET A 128 -11.66 -2.93 -9.89
N MET A 129 -11.56 -1.88 -10.73
CA MET A 129 -12.20 -0.59 -10.48
C MET A 129 -13.72 -0.72 -10.32
N GLY A 130 -14.36 -1.53 -11.16
CA GLY A 130 -15.79 -1.83 -11.07
C GLY A 130 -16.15 -2.54 -9.75
N HIS A 131 -15.34 -3.52 -9.33
CA HIS A 131 -15.51 -4.23 -8.06
C HIS A 131 -15.48 -3.25 -6.87
N PHE A 132 -14.52 -2.33 -6.84
CA PHE A 132 -14.39 -1.32 -5.80
C PHE A 132 -15.31 -0.10 -6.03
N LYS A 133 -16.21 -0.14 -7.01
CA LYS A 133 -17.12 0.97 -7.36
C LYS A 133 -16.37 2.30 -7.54
N TRP A 134 -15.19 2.24 -8.15
CA TRP A 134 -14.29 3.38 -8.38
C TRP A 134 -13.73 4.03 -7.10
N ASN A 135 -13.93 3.41 -5.95
CA ASN A 135 -13.47 3.88 -4.65
C ASN A 135 -12.33 2.96 -4.17
N ILE A 136 -11.14 3.13 -4.73
CA ILE A 136 -9.97 2.31 -4.45
C ILE A 136 -9.16 2.80 -3.23
N PHE A 137 -9.43 4.01 -2.72
CA PHE A 137 -8.74 4.47 -1.53
C PHE A 137 -9.20 3.69 -0.30
N ILE A 138 -8.36 2.81 0.14
CA ILE A 138 -8.50 2.05 1.38
C ILE A 138 -7.34 2.46 2.29
N PRO A 139 -7.61 3.16 3.41
CA PRO A 139 -6.57 3.52 4.35
C PRO A 139 -5.82 2.28 4.85
N THR A 140 -4.51 2.32 4.77
CA THR A 140 -3.62 1.28 5.30
C THR A 140 -2.79 1.83 6.44
N ALA A 141 -2.16 0.98 7.23
CA ALA A 141 -1.31 1.42 8.33
C ALA A 141 -0.16 2.32 7.84
N THR A 142 0.35 2.09 6.63
CA THR A 142 1.38 2.97 6.02
C THR A 142 0.88 4.39 5.77
N HIS A 143 -0.36 4.55 5.30
CA HIS A 143 -0.96 5.88 5.15
C HIS A 143 -1.07 6.63 6.48
N TYR A 144 -1.42 5.93 7.57
CA TYR A 144 -1.45 6.53 8.91
C TYR A 144 -0.05 6.92 9.39
N VAL A 145 0.95 6.08 9.13
CA VAL A 145 2.35 6.39 9.48
C VAL A 145 2.83 7.62 8.73
N GLU A 146 2.61 7.68 7.41
CA GLU A 146 2.98 8.84 6.58
C GLU A 146 2.30 10.13 7.07
N LEU A 147 0.99 10.06 7.39
CA LEU A 147 0.23 11.21 7.89
C LEU A 147 0.69 11.68 9.27
N LEU A 148 1.08 10.75 10.15
CA LEU A 148 1.41 11.04 11.54
C LEU A 148 2.91 11.25 11.77
N ARG A 149 3.78 10.97 10.80
CA ARG A 149 5.25 10.96 10.94
C ARG A 149 5.77 12.19 11.68
N GLU A 150 5.36 13.39 11.25
CA GLU A 150 5.82 14.65 11.83
C GLU A 150 5.29 14.90 13.27
N GLN A 151 4.35 14.08 13.75
CA GLN A 151 3.78 14.19 15.09
C GLN A 151 4.41 13.19 16.08
N ILE A 152 5.10 12.17 15.57
CA ILE A 152 5.66 11.09 16.40
C ILE A 152 6.93 11.55 17.10
N LEU A 153 7.82 12.22 16.37
CA LEU A 153 9.10 12.70 16.87
C LEU A 153 9.24 14.21 16.64
N HIS A 154 9.88 14.89 17.56
CA HIS A 154 10.17 16.32 17.43
C HIS A 154 11.62 16.60 17.79
N PRO A 155 12.31 17.57 17.13
CA PRO A 155 13.71 17.91 17.42
C PRO A 155 14.00 18.27 18.87
N THR A 156 12.97 18.71 19.62
CA THR A 156 13.11 19.05 21.05
C THR A 156 12.89 17.87 21.99
N ASP A 157 12.60 16.69 21.47
CA ASP A 157 12.40 15.50 22.31
C ASP A 157 13.73 15.03 22.91
N LEU A 158 13.61 14.31 24.03
CA LEU A 158 14.75 13.72 24.72
C LEU A 158 14.68 12.19 24.61
N LEU A 159 15.75 11.58 24.16
CA LEU A 159 15.92 10.13 24.22
C LEU A 159 16.79 9.79 25.42
N GLU A 160 16.23 9.06 26.40
CA GLU A 160 16.91 8.73 27.68
C GLU A 160 17.50 9.97 28.39
N GLY A 161 16.83 11.13 28.25
CA GLY A 161 17.28 12.40 28.84
C GLY A 161 18.32 13.16 28.01
N ILE A 162 18.73 12.66 26.85
CA ILE A 162 19.68 13.29 25.94
C ILE A 162 18.90 13.98 24.81
N SER A 163 19.28 15.22 24.47
CA SER A 163 18.69 15.92 23.34
C SER A 163 19.02 15.21 22.02
N ILE A 164 18.00 15.03 21.19
CA ILE A 164 18.15 14.45 19.84
C ILE A 164 18.29 15.52 18.75
N TYR A 165 18.42 16.78 19.14
CA TYR A 165 18.38 17.91 18.17
C TYR A 165 19.40 17.76 17.03
N ASP A 166 20.63 17.40 17.37
CA ASP A 166 21.71 17.26 16.37
C ASP A 166 21.56 15.98 15.53
N ASP A 167 20.96 14.93 16.10
CA ASP A 167 20.81 13.61 15.49
C ASP A 167 19.36 13.35 15.02
N TYR A 168 18.48 14.37 15.03
CA TYR A 168 17.06 14.22 14.78
C TYR A 168 16.74 13.45 13.50
N HIS A 169 17.40 13.81 12.40
CA HIS A 169 17.14 13.15 11.11
C HIS A 169 17.54 11.68 11.13
N GLU A 170 18.66 11.35 11.77
CA GLU A 170 19.08 9.95 11.88
C GLU A 170 18.13 9.14 12.76
N VAL A 171 17.65 9.71 13.85
CA VAL A 171 16.68 9.06 14.76
C VAL A 171 15.34 8.88 14.06
N ASP A 172 14.86 9.89 13.33
CA ASP A 172 13.60 9.81 12.58
C ASP A 172 13.66 8.74 11.46
N ASP A 173 14.76 8.70 10.71
CA ASP A 173 14.96 7.70 9.64
C ASP A 173 15.05 6.27 10.21
N ARG A 174 15.74 6.07 11.35
CA ARG A 174 15.79 4.78 12.04
C ARG A 174 14.42 4.35 12.56
N LEU A 175 13.66 5.28 13.15
CA LEU A 175 12.31 5.04 13.62
C LEU A 175 11.39 4.63 12.47
N LEU A 176 11.45 5.35 11.34
CA LEU A 176 10.67 5.04 10.16
C LEU A 176 11.03 3.66 9.60
N ALA A 177 12.32 3.33 9.49
CA ALA A 177 12.78 2.02 9.03
C ALA A 177 12.26 0.90 9.93
N PHE A 178 12.28 1.11 11.25
CA PHE A 178 11.78 0.15 12.23
C PHE A 178 10.27 -0.05 12.11
N VAL A 179 9.50 1.03 12.04
CA VAL A 179 8.04 0.98 11.86
C VAL A 179 7.69 0.27 10.55
N THR A 180 8.36 0.63 9.45
CA THR A 180 8.13 0.03 8.13
C THR A 180 8.40 -1.48 8.16
N TYR A 181 9.47 -1.91 8.83
CA TYR A 181 9.78 -3.34 9.00
C TYR A 181 8.62 -4.11 9.66
N PHE A 182 8.03 -3.58 10.74
CA PHE A 182 6.89 -4.22 11.39
C PHE A 182 5.64 -4.22 10.52
N LEU A 183 5.41 -3.15 9.77
CA LEU A 183 4.28 -3.08 8.84
C LEU A 183 4.42 -4.11 7.70
N ASP A 184 5.63 -4.29 7.16
CA ASP A 184 5.91 -5.29 6.14
C ASP A 184 5.70 -6.73 6.68
N ILE A 185 6.05 -6.99 7.96
CA ILE A 185 5.73 -8.28 8.60
C ILE A 185 4.21 -8.44 8.77
N ALA A 186 3.52 -7.40 9.25
CA ALA A 186 2.07 -7.46 9.50
C ALA A 186 1.27 -7.75 8.24
N VAL A 187 1.72 -7.29 7.09
CA VAL A 187 1.08 -7.54 5.79
C VAL A 187 1.22 -9.00 5.34
N GLN A 188 2.25 -9.73 5.82
CA GLN A 188 2.48 -11.14 5.49
C GLN A 188 1.53 -12.09 6.23
N VAL A 189 1.00 -11.67 7.36
CA VAL A 189 0.10 -12.47 8.22
C VAL A 189 -1.34 -12.36 7.73
#